data_f7a33254e19b7a5b55c71592ff7a2a1c
#
_entry.id   f7a33254e19b7a5b55c71592ff7a2a1c
#
_cell.length_a   1.000
_cell.length_b   1.000
_cell.length_c   1.000
_cell.angle_alpha   90.00
_cell.angle_beta   90.00
_cell.angle_gamma   90.00
#
_symmetry.space_group_name_H-M   'P 1'
#
loop_
_entity.id
_entity.type
_entity.pdbx_description
1 polymer ?
#
loop_
_entity_poly.entity_id
_entity_poly.type
_entity_poly.pdbx_seq_one_letter_code
_entity_poly.pdbx_strand_id
1 'polypeptide(L)'
;MNRVAIFGGLGNQMFQYALAIAMDASGIPTKISVNDYLLNRHYQGFELLKAFNVPIPIRDRFKVFAMKRLRPMFVDVNTSYVRQIMTKMFLDSDNVYREHLEYSYDSRVFEQESSFLIGTWQSLKYFESQNDLIREVFNFNKPKDNLNIKIANEIQAKNAVAVHVRRGDFIKPGLAKSRMVIDSIDYYHRAFSIINDTVENPTFYIFSDDIQWARENFKGKNLVFLSHNQGANSYLDMYLMSLCSHFIIANSSFSWWAAWLADNDAKKVIMPSPWIKNMECTDIYPEGWTALEVHSSEAQMA
;
A
#
# COMPACT_ATOMS: atom_id res chain seq x y z
N MET A 1 -20.91 -13.71 11.28
CA MET A 1 -20.33 -12.38 10.94
C MET A 1 -18.85 -12.54 10.73
N ASN A 2 -18.38 -12.20 9.53
CA ASN A 2 -16.97 -12.30 9.15
C ASN A 2 -16.10 -11.24 9.83
N ARG A 3 -14.80 -11.52 9.91
CA ARG A 3 -13.77 -10.57 10.40
C ARG A 3 -12.55 -10.61 9.53
N VAL A 4 -12.22 -9.50 8.89
CA VAL A 4 -11.01 -9.34 8.09
C VAL A 4 -9.85 -8.92 9.00
N ALA A 5 -8.77 -9.69 9.00
CA ALA A 5 -7.55 -9.34 9.71
C ALA A 5 -6.88 -8.14 9.05
N ILE A 6 -6.55 -7.12 9.85
CA ILE A 6 -5.80 -5.96 9.37
C ILE A 6 -4.35 -6.06 9.86
N PHE A 7 -3.40 -6.08 8.91
CA PHE A 7 -1.96 -6.17 9.18
C PHE A 7 -1.12 -5.53 8.07
N GLY A 8 0.17 -5.41 8.31
CA GLY A 8 1.10 -4.84 7.33
C GLY A 8 1.12 -3.30 7.34
N GLY A 9 1.70 -2.69 6.31
CA GLY A 9 1.74 -1.25 6.10
C GLY A 9 0.42 -0.69 5.57
N LEU A 10 0.32 0.65 5.49
CA LEU A 10 -0.90 1.37 5.13
C LEU A 10 -1.59 0.82 3.87
N GLY A 11 -0.85 0.58 2.78
CA GLY A 11 -1.45 0.07 1.55
C GLY A 11 -2.09 -1.32 1.70
N ASN A 12 -1.50 -2.22 2.50
CA ASN A 12 -2.11 -3.52 2.79
C ASN A 12 -3.36 -3.36 3.65
N GLN A 13 -3.31 -2.48 4.67
CA GLN A 13 -4.47 -2.16 5.51
C GLN A 13 -5.65 -1.65 4.67
N MET A 14 -5.36 -0.85 3.64
CA MET A 14 -6.38 -0.33 2.73
C MET A 14 -7.06 -1.44 1.92
N PHE A 15 -6.31 -2.37 1.34
CA PHE A 15 -6.90 -3.52 0.62
C PHE A 15 -7.77 -4.39 1.53
N GLN A 16 -7.29 -4.70 2.72
CA GLN A 16 -8.02 -5.49 3.72
C GLN A 16 -9.30 -4.77 4.18
N TYR A 17 -9.21 -3.46 4.38
CA TYR A 17 -10.35 -2.66 4.79
C TYR A 17 -11.37 -2.50 3.64
N ALA A 18 -10.89 -2.33 2.40
CA ALA A 18 -11.74 -2.28 1.20
C ALA A 18 -12.54 -3.58 1.01
N LEU A 19 -11.91 -4.76 1.20
CA LEU A 19 -12.63 -6.03 1.21
C LEU A 19 -13.73 -6.05 2.28
N ALA A 20 -13.41 -5.61 3.52
CA ALA A 20 -14.41 -5.61 4.59
C ALA A 20 -15.62 -4.73 4.27
N ILE A 21 -15.37 -3.54 3.68
CA ILE A 21 -16.42 -2.63 3.22
C ILE A 21 -17.25 -3.27 2.10
N ALA A 22 -16.58 -3.84 1.10
CA ALA A 22 -17.26 -4.43 -0.05
C ALA A 22 -18.15 -5.61 0.33
N MET A 23 -17.69 -6.47 1.24
CA MET A 23 -18.49 -7.57 1.79
C MET A 23 -19.71 -7.05 2.56
N ASP A 24 -19.51 -6.08 3.47
CA ASP A 24 -20.61 -5.52 4.28
C ASP A 24 -21.65 -4.82 3.40
N ALA A 25 -21.21 -4.03 2.44
CA ALA A 25 -22.07 -3.37 1.44
C ALA A 25 -22.82 -4.35 0.53
N SER A 26 -22.27 -5.55 0.31
CA SER A 26 -22.91 -6.64 -0.44
C SER A 26 -23.86 -7.47 0.43
N GLY A 27 -24.16 -7.05 1.66
CA GLY A 27 -25.07 -7.75 2.57
C GLY A 27 -24.43 -8.93 3.30
N ILE A 28 -23.11 -9.06 3.29
CA ILE A 28 -22.34 -10.07 4.02
C ILE A 28 -21.77 -9.40 5.28
N PRO A 29 -22.37 -9.58 6.47
CA PRO A 29 -21.98 -8.86 7.68
C PRO A 29 -20.49 -9.07 8.00
N THR A 30 -19.68 -8.04 7.86
CA THR A 30 -18.23 -8.12 7.97
C THR A 30 -17.68 -6.96 8.80
N LYS A 31 -16.69 -7.25 9.65
CA LYS A 31 -15.96 -6.26 10.45
C LYS A 31 -14.45 -6.48 10.30
N ILE A 32 -13.67 -5.51 10.71
CA ILE A 32 -12.22 -5.65 10.77
C ILE A 32 -11.78 -6.21 12.13
N SER A 33 -10.60 -6.84 12.15
CA SER A 33 -9.88 -7.20 13.37
C SER A 33 -8.47 -6.59 13.33
N VAL A 34 -8.15 -5.81 14.39
CA VAL A 34 -6.85 -5.14 14.54
C VAL A 34 -5.91 -5.88 15.48
N ASN A 35 -6.27 -7.11 15.87
CA ASN A 35 -5.56 -7.86 16.90
C ASN A 35 -4.11 -8.24 16.49
N ASP A 36 -3.83 -8.36 15.18
CA ASP A 36 -2.49 -8.71 14.68
C ASP A 36 -1.42 -7.68 15.05
N TYR A 37 -1.78 -6.43 15.26
CA TYR A 37 -0.84 -5.38 15.68
C TYR A 37 -0.30 -5.55 17.10
N LEU A 38 -0.90 -6.36 17.94
CA LEU A 38 -0.33 -6.73 19.24
C LEU A 38 0.92 -7.60 19.09
N LEU A 39 0.98 -8.41 18.03
CA LEU A 39 1.96 -9.47 17.86
C LEU A 39 3.06 -9.13 16.85
N ASN A 40 2.85 -8.15 15.97
CA ASN A 40 3.77 -7.82 14.87
C ASN A 40 4.41 -6.44 15.01
N ARG A 41 5.76 -6.41 14.93
CA ARG A 41 6.60 -5.20 15.13
C ARG A 41 6.95 -4.43 13.85
N HIS A 42 6.68 -4.99 12.68
CA HIS A 42 7.37 -4.60 11.44
C HIS A 42 6.87 -3.30 10.80
N TYR A 43 5.74 -2.71 11.24
CA TYR A 43 5.14 -1.52 10.62
C TYR A 43 4.78 -0.45 11.66
N GLN A 44 4.34 0.72 11.19
CA GLN A 44 3.97 1.87 12.05
C GLN A 44 2.72 1.64 12.91
N GLY A 45 2.15 0.42 12.86
CA GLY A 45 0.92 0.05 13.56
C GLY A 45 -0.30 0.27 12.67
N PHE A 46 -1.47 0.50 13.28
CA PHE A 46 -2.71 0.75 12.55
C PHE A 46 -2.76 2.21 12.08
N GLU A 47 -2.60 2.41 10.78
CA GLU A 47 -2.38 3.73 10.16
C GLU A 47 -3.65 4.34 9.57
N LEU A 48 -4.70 3.53 9.29
CA LEU A 48 -5.93 4.01 8.64
C LEU A 48 -6.58 5.19 9.37
N LEU A 49 -6.63 5.16 10.72
CA LEU A 49 -7.20 6.26 11.51
C LEU A 49 -6.40 7.56 11.42
N LYS A 50 -5.14 7.47 11.06
CA LYS A 50 -4.27 8.62 10.91
C LYS A 50 -4.37 9.22 9.51
N ALA A 51 -4.37 8.33 8.51
CA ALA A 51 -4.43 8.74 7.11
C ALA A 51 -5.82 9.22 6.69
N PHE A 52 -6.86 8.58 7.22
CA PHE A 52 -8.25 8.77 6.77
C PHE A 52 -9.21 8.92 7.95
N ASN A 53 -10.38 9.50 7.68
CA ASN A 53 -11.46 9.56 8.67
C ASN A 53 -12.35 8.29 8.61
N VAL A 54 -11.74 7.11 8.71
CA VAL A 54 -12.46 5.84 8.58
C VAL A 54 -13.43 5.60 9.75
N PRO A 55 -14.65 5.09 9.50
CA PRO A 55 -15.63 4.78 10.53
C PRO A 55 -15.29 3.47 11.25
N ILE A 56 -14.45 3.55 12.27
CA ILE A 56 -14.10 2.39 13.12
C ILE A 56 -14.86 2.48 14.44
N PRO A 57 -15.47 1.36 14.92
CA PRO A 57 -16.16 1.32 16.19
C PRO A 57 -15.28 1.81 17.36
N ILE A 58 -15.88 2.54 18.30
CA ILE A 58 -15.17 3.12 19.47
C ILE A 58 -14.36 2.06 20.22
N ARG A 59 -14.92 0.85 20.37
CA ARG A 59 -14.23 -0.30 21.00
C ARG A 59 -12.92 -0.63 20.31
N ASP A 60 -12.89 -0.61 18.97
CA ASP A 60 -11.69 -0.94 18.19
C ASP A 60 -10.70 0.23 18.18
N ARG A 61 -11.18 1.48 18.19
CA ARG A 61 -10.33 2.66 18.43
C ARG A 61 -9.63 2.59 19.78
N PHE A 62 -10.37 2.21 20.84
CA PHE A 62 -9.80 2.03 22.18
C PHE A 62 -8.78 0.89 22.20
N LYS A 63 -9.06 -0.24 21.53
CA LYS A 63 -8.09 -1.33 21.37
C LYS A 63 -6.81 -0.84 20.70
N VAL A 64 -6.89 -0.14 19.56
CA VAL A 64 -5.71 0.41 18.85
C VAL A 64 -4.90 1.33 19.77
N PHE A 65 -5.57 2.20 20.55
CA PHE A 65 -4.89 3.08 21.50
C PHE A 65 -4.21 2.30 22.64
N ALA A 66 -4.92 1.36 23.25
CA ALA A 66 -4.39 0.50 24.32
C ALA A 66 -3.22 -0.35 23.83
N MET A 67 -3.32 -0.92 22.61
CA MET A 67 -2.27 -1.69 21.96
C MET A 67 -0.99 -0.88 21.79
N LYS A 68 -1.09 0.37 21.33
CA LYS A 68 0.06 1.26 21.18
C LYS A 68 0.80 1.48 22.51
N ARG A 69 0.08 1.56 23.62
CA ARG A 69 0.61 1.77 24.97
C ARG A 69 1.15 0.48 25.61
N LEU A 70 0.47 -0.65 25.37
CA LEU A 70 0.82 -1.96 25.94
C LEU A 70 1.89 -2.70 25.10
N ARG A 71 2.07 -2.33 23.84
CA ARG A 71 3.03 -2.95 22.94
C ARG A 71 4.45 -3.14 23.52
N PRO A 72 5.06 -2.19 24.26
CA PRO A 72 6.35 -2.41 24.88
C PRO A 72 6.39 -3.57 25.89
N MET A 73 5.29 -3.83 26.58
CA MET A 73 5.19 -4.88 27.60
C MET A 73 5.13 -6.29 27.00
N PHE A 74 4.63 -6.43 25.76
CA PHE A 74 4.51 -7.72 25.06
C PHE A 74 5.69 -8.04 24.14
N VAL A 75 6.61 -7.11 24.01
CA VAL A 75 7.72 -7.13 23.08
C VAL A 75 8.78 -8.17 23.46
N ASP A 76 8.94 -8.47 24.74
CA ASP A 76 9.95 -9.41 25.25
C ASP A 76 9.47 -10.86 25.42
N VAL A 77 8.19 -11.13 25.11
CA VAL A 77 7.64 -12.47 25.19
C VAL A 77 7.95 -13.24 23.89
N ASN A 78 9.16 -13.76 23.81
CA ASN A 78 9.71 -14.44 22.63
C ASN A 78 9.49 -15.96 22.65
N THR A 79 8.36 -16.45 23.16
CA THR A 79 8.04 -17.86 23.12
C THR A 79 6.92 -18.13 22.10
N SER A 80 7.18 -19.04 21.15
CA SER A 80 6.21 -19.50 20.15
C SER A 80 4.89 -19.95 20.78
N TYR A 81 4.94 -20.46 21.99
CA TYR A 81 3.78 -20.92 22.77
C TYR A 81 2.86 -19.78 23.21
N VAL A 82 3.40 -18.70 23.76
CA VAL A 82 2.58 -17.52 24.16
C VAL A 82 1.97 -16.87 22.93
N ARG A 83 2.72 -16.79 21.82
CA ARG A 83 2.19 -16.31 20.54
C ARG A 83 1.03 -17.19 20.04
N GLN A 84 1.11 -18.51 20.16
CA GLN A 84 0.04 -19.44 19.78
C GLN A 84 -1.20 -19.29 20.69
N ILE A 85 -1.03 -19.17 22.00
CA ILE A 85 -2.13 -18.93 22.93
C ILE A 85 -2.79 -17.59 22.66
N MET A 86 -2.01 -16.51 22.46
CA MET A 86 -2.53 -15.21 22.15
C MET A 86 -3.24 -15.21 20.79
N THR A 87 -2.68 -15.88 19.77
CA THR A 87 -3.36 -16.05 18.49
C THR A 87 -4.71 -16.74 18.66
N LYS A 88 -4.79 -17.82 19.45
CA LYS A 88 -6.07 -18.49 19.76
C LYS A 88 -7.04 -17.61 20.54
N MET A 89 -6.57 -16.84 21.51
CA MET A 89 -7.42 -15.92 22.30
C MET A 89 -7.94 -14.73 21.48
N PHE A 90 -7.23 -14.35 20.43
CA PHE A 90 -7.58 -13.21 19.56
C PHE A 90 -8.25 -13.62 18.26
N LEU A 91 -8.19 -14.90 17.87
CA LEU A 91 -9.02 -15.48 16.83
C LEU A 91 -10.44 -15.65 17.41
N ASP A 92 -11.27 -14.66 17.20
CA ASP A 92 -12.66 -14.66 17.64
C ASP A 92 -13.56 -15.66 16.85
N SER A 93 -12.98 -16.63 16.13
CA SER A 93 -13.67 -17.61 15.31
C SER A 93 -12.85 -18.88 15.16
N ASP A 94 -13.50 -20.04 15.28
CA ASP A 94 -12.89 -21.35 15.01
C ASP A 94 -12.72 -21.60 13.50
N ASN A 95 -13.41 -20.83 12.65
CA ASN A 95 -13.32 -20.93 11.20
C ASN A 95 -12.38 -19.87 10.65
N VAL A 96 -11.24 -20.31 10.06
CA VAL A 96 -10.22 -19.44 9.47
C VAL A 96 -10.17 -19.68 7.97
N TYR A 97 -10.48 -18.64 7.20
CA TYR A 97 -10.28 -18.64 5.76
C TYR A 97 -9.01 -17.84 5.41
N ARG A 98 -8.11 -18.47 4.68
CA ARG A 98 -6.86 -17.85 4.20
C ARG A 98 -6.93 -17.60 2.71
N GLU A 99 -6.46 -16.44 2.27
CA GLU A 99 -6.24 -16.15 0.85
C GLU A 99 -5.38 -17.26 0.24
N HIS A 100 -5.89 -17.89 -0.82
CA HIS A 100 -5.22 -19.06 -1.43
C HIS A 100 -4.08 -18.64 -2.35
N LEU A 101 -4.30 -17.61 -3.14
CA LEU A 101 -3.34 -17.07 -4.10
C LEU A 101 -3.21 -15.57 -3.88
N GLU A 102 -2.08 -15.14 -3.34
CA GLU A 102 -1.77 -13.70 -3.22
C GLU A 102 -1.84 -13.05 -4.62
N TYR A 103 -2.39 -11.84 -4.70
CA TYR A 103 -2.52 -11.04 -5.95
C TYR A 103 -3.44 -11.63 -7.04
N SER A 104 -4.25 -12.60 -6.69
CA SER A 104 -5.29 -13.17 -7.56
C SER A 104 -6.64 -13.14 -6.87
N TYR A 105 -7.68 -12.84 -7.63
CA TYR A 105 -9.03 -12.77 -7.10
C TYR A 105 -9.60 -14.14 -6.79
N ASP A 106 -10.17 -14.31 -5.61
CA ASP A 106 -10.84 -15.53 -5.18
C ASP A 106 -12.25 -15.18 -4.68
N SER A 107 -13.26 -15.43 -5.53
CA SER A 107 -14.67 -15.12 -5.21
C SER A 107 -15.20 -15.88 -3.98
N ARG A 108 -14.59 -17.02 -3.61
CA ARG A 108 -15.02 -17.85 -2.47
C ARG A 108 -14.93 -17.11 -1.13
N VAL A 109 -14.20 -15.99 -1.04
CA VAL A 109 -14.18 -15.15 0.17
C VAL A 109 -15.57 -14.57 0.46
N PHE A 110 -16.37 -14.30 -0.58
CA PHE A 110 -17.74 -13.78 -0.45
C PHE A 110 -18.77 -14.85 -0.04
N GLU A 111 -18.40 -16.13 -0.08
CA GLU A 111 -19.21 -17.25 0.38
C GLU A 111 -18.99 -17.57 1.87
N GLN A 112 -18.01 -16.87 2.52
CA GLN A 112 -17.66 -17.16 3.89
C GLN A 112 -18.70 -16.62 4.88
N GLU A 113 -19.03 -17.44 5.87
CA GLU A 113 -19.91 -17.09 6.97
C GLU A 113 -19.18 -17.29 8.31
N SER A 114 -19.25 -16.27 9.18
CA SER A 114 -18.66 -16.33 10.53
C SER A 114 -17.19 -16.75 10.58
N SER A 115 -16.41 -16.32 9.56
CA SER A 115 -15.02 -16.70 9.36
C SER A 115 -14.06 -15.57 9.73
N PHE A 116 -12.83 -15.95 10.14
CA PHE A 116 -11.72 -15.05 10.29
C PHE A 116 -10.90 -15.07 9.01
N LEU A 117 -10.93 -13.95 8.25
CA LEU A 117 -10.37 -13.84 6.91
C LEU A 117 -8.93 -13.29 6.99
N ILE A 118 -7.96 -14.06 6.53
CA ILE A 118 -6.53 -13.70 6.57
C ILE A 118 -5.97 -13.67 5.15
N GLY A 119 -5.53 -12.51 4.70
CA GLY A 119 -4.93 -12.32 3.39
C GLY A 119 -4.53 -10.87 3.15
N THR A 120 -3.87 -10.62 2.04
CA THR A 120 -3.51 -9.28 1.58
C THR A 120 -4.59 -8.65 0.71
N TRP A 121 -5.36 -9.48 0.01
CA TRP A 121 -6.53 -9.14 -0.82
C TRP A 121 -6.23 -8.10 -1.88
N GLN A 122 -5.02 -8.18 -2.46
CA GLN A 122 -4.51 -7.16 -3.39
C GLN A 122 -5.03 -7.38 -4.81
N SER A 123 -6.32 -7.15 -5.00
CA SER A 123 -6.98 -7.08 -6.30
C SER A 123 -8.12 -6.06 -6.25
N LEU A 124 -8.26 -5.26 -7.31
CA LEU A 124 -9.39 -4.34 -7.48
C LEU A 124 -10.73 -5.08 -7.51
N LYS A 125 -10.76 -6.32 -8.04
CA LYS A 125 -11.96 -7.13 -8.19
C LYS A 125 -12.70 -7.41 -6.88
N TYR A 126 -12.01 -7.32 -5.73
CA TYR A 126 -12.66 -7.49 -4.43
C TYR A 126 -13.60 -6.34 -4.05
N PHE A 127 -13.41 -5.15 -4.62
CA PHE A 127 -14.17 -3.96 -4.23
C PHE A 127 -14.59 -3.08 -5.43
N GLU A 128 -14.40 -3.53 -6.64
CA GLU A 128 -14.69 -2.77 -7.87
C GLU A 128 -16.13 -2.28 -7.95
N SER A 129 -17.10 -3.10 -7.51
CA SER A 129 -18.51 -2.72 -7.44
C SER A 129 -18.82 -1.64 -6.40
N GLN A 130 -17.86 -1.28 -5.54
CA GLN A 130 -17.98 -0.32 -4.46
C GLN A 130 -16.97 0.84 -4.59
N ASN A 131 -16.48 1.12 -5.80
CA ASN A 131 -15.43 2.11 -6.06
C ASN A 131 -15.72 3.47 -5.44
N ASP A 132 -16.94 4.00 -5.59
CA ASP A 132 -17.32 5.31 -5.07
C ASP A 132 -17.29 5.34 -3.54
N LEU A 133 -17.84 4.31 -2.91
CA LEU A 133 -17.82 4.18 -1.45
C LEU A 133 -16.39 4.07 -0.91
N ILE A 134 -15.52 3.32 -1.59
CA ILE A 134 -14.12 3.17 -1.19
C ILE A 134 -13.36 4.49 -1.32
N ARG A 135 -13.61 5.28 -2.39
CA ARG A 135 -13.03 6.62 -2.57
C ARG A 135 -13.50 7.59 -1.50
N GLU A 136 -14.77 7.56 -1.14
CA GLU A 136 -15.32 8.38 -0.05
C GLU A 136 -14.65 8.04 1.29
N VAL A 137 -14.52 6.76 1.60
CA VAL A 137 -13.93 6.28 2.86
C VAL A 137 -12.44 6.61 2.95
N PHE A 138 -11.68 6.48 1.84
CA PHE A 138 -10.26 6.82 1.80
C PHE A 138 -9.98 8.27 1.43
N ASN A 139 -10.84 9.18 1.87
CA ASN A 139 -10.58 10.62 1.81
C ASN A 139 -9.54 11.00 2.87
N PHE A 140 -8.40 11.50 2.42
CA PHE A 140 -7.25 11.81 3.28
C PHE A 140 -7.54 12.91 4.30
N ASN A 141 -7.06 12.71 5.51
CA ASN A 141 -6.87 13.80 6.46
C ASN A 141 -5.82 14.77 5.92
N LYS A 142 -6.26 15.97 5.55
CA LYS A 142 -5.39 16.99 4.94
C LYS A 142 -4.24 17.38 5.88
N PRO A 143 -3.02 17.65 5.35
CA PRO A 143 -1.90 18.11 6.14
C PRO A 143 -2.20 19.45 6.81
N LYS A 144 -1.64 19.63 8.01
CA LYS A 144 -1.76 20.88 8.77
C LYS A 144 -0.47 21.69 8.77
N ASP A 145 0.63 21.09 8.33
CA ASP A 145 1.92 21.76 8.25
C ASP A 145 2.09 22.50 6.92
N ASN A 146 2.76 23.65 7.00
CA ASN A 146 2.94 24.56 5.87
C ASN A 146 3.73 23.96 4.71
N LEU A 147 4.66 23.02 4.99
CA LEU A 147 5.51 22.44 3.96
C LEU A 147 4.70 21.51 3.06
N ASN A 148 3.92 20.59 3.64
CA ASN A 148 3.07 19.70 2.86
C ASN A 148 1.96 20.48 2.12
N ILE A 149 1.40 21.52 2.72
CA ILE A 149 0.42 22.40 2.05
C ILE A 149 1.06 23.07 0.83
N LYS A 150 2.27 23.63 0.98
CA LYS A 150 2.99 24.26 -0.12
C LYS A 150 3.27 23.28 -1.26
N ILE A 151 3.79 22.09 -0.93
CA ILE A 151 4.12 21.05 -1.92
C ILE A 151 2.84 20.57 -2.62
N ALA A 152 1.73 20.38 -1.90
CA ALA A 152 0.44 20.01 -2.50
C ALA A 152 -0.01 21.02 -3.55
N ASN A 153 0.07 22.30 -3.26
CA ASN A 153 -0.26 23.37 -4.20
C ASN A 153 0.69 23.39 -5.43
N GLU A 154 1.99 23.13 -5.21
CA GLU A 154 2.96 23.04 -6.32
C GLU A 154 2.70 21.84 -7.23
N ILE A 155 2.33 20.68 -6.66
CA ILE A 155 1.96 19.48 -7.40
C ILE A 155 0.74 19.76 -8.28
N GLN A 156 -0.31 20.33 -7.70
CA GLN A 156 -1.58 20.60 -8.42
C GLN A 156 -1.45 21.67 -9.53
N ALA A 157 -0.43 22.52 -9.46
CA ALA A 157 -0.17 23.55 -10.47
C ALA A 157 0.65 23.07 -11.68
N LYS A 158 1.03 21.78 -11.73
CA LYS A 158 1.95 21.23 -12.75
C LYS A 158 1.43 19.91 -13.31
N ASN A 159 2.01 19.49 -14.45
CA ASN A 159 1.90 18.10 -14.91
C ASN A 159 2.79 17.22 -14.03
N ALA A 160 2.33 17.01 -12.80
CA ALA A 160 3.09 16.31 -11.78
C ALA A 160 3.06 14.80 -11.98
N VAL A 161 4.22 14.17 -11.89
CA VAL A 161 4.41 12.73 -11.97
C VAL A 161 4.93 12.22 -10.64
N ALA A 162 4.17 11.40 -9.93
CA ALA A 162 4.65 10.71 -8.74
C ALA A 162 5.59 9.57 -9.13
N VAL A 163 6.80 9.56 -8.61
CA VAL A 163 7.77 8.47 -8.79
C VAL A 163 8.04 7.83 -7.44
N HIS A 164 7.61 6.58 -7.27
CA HIS A 164 7.86 5.85 -6.03
C HIS A 164 9.04 4.91 -6.17
N VAL A 165 10.05 5.11 -5.33
CA VAL A 165 11.26 4.28 -5.27
C VAL A 165 11.29 3.54 -3.94
N ARG A 166 11.08 2.22 -3.99
CA ARG A 166 11.04 1.35 -2.81
C ARG A 166 12.29 0.48 -2.75
N ARG A 167 13.14 0.68 -1.74
CA ARG A 167 14.41 -0.03 -1.56
C ARG A 167 14.66 -0.51 -0.13
N GLY A 168 14.22 0.24 0.87
CA GLY A 168 14.62 0.07 2.27
C GLY A 168 14.47 -1.34 2.84
N ASP A 169 13.30 -1.96 2.68
CA ASP A 169 13.04 -3.34 3.12
C ASP A 169 13.69 -4.35 2.18
N PHE A 170 13.79 -4.02 0.89
CA PHE A 170 14.21 -4.92 -0.17
C PHE A 170 15.73 -5.13 -0.22
N ILE A 171 16.52 -4.19 0.29
CA ILE A 171 17.99 -4.35 0.36
C ILE A 171 18.43 -5.16 1.59
N LYS A 172 17.56 -5.31 2.60
CA LYS A 172 17.85 -6.13 3.78
C LYS A 172 17.60 -7.61 3.49
N PRO A 173 18.45 -8.54 4.03
CA PRO A 173 18.19 -9.96 3.90
C PRO A 173 16.83 -10.34 4.49
N GLY A 174 16.05 -11.15 3.78
CA GLY A 174 14.77 -11.64 4.25
C GLY A 174 13.71 -11.78 3.15
N LEU A 175 12.48 -12.05 3.54
CA LEU A 175 11.35 -12.29 2.62
C LEU A 175 11.08 -11.09 1.69
N ALA A 176 11.29 -9.87 2.17
CA ALA A 176 11.10 -8.68 1.34
C ALA A 176 12.07 -8.66 0.15
N LYS A 177 13.33 -9.04 0.36
CA LYS A 177 14.34 -9.11 -0.71
C LYS A 177 13.96 -10.13 -1.80
N SER A 178 13.41 -11.27 -1.44
CA SER A 178 12.99 -12.29 -2.42
C SER A 178 11.77 -11.86 -3.25
N ARG A 179 11.02 -10.86 -2.81
CA ARG A 179 9.88 -10.26 -3.52
C ARG A 179 10.25 -9.01 -4.34
N MET A 180 11.49 -8.55 -4.23
CA MET A 180 11.97 -7.39 -4.97
C MET A 180 12.02 -7.70 -6.47
N VAL A 181 11.38 -6.85 -7.25
CA VAL A 181 11.34 -6.95 -8.73
C VAL A 181 12.25 -5.92 -9.36
N ILE A 182 12.18 -4.67 -8.88
CA ILE A 182 12.98 -3.57 -9.42
C ILE A 182 14.34 -3.58 -8.73
N ASP A 183 15.30 -4.30 -9.31
CA ASP A 183 16.67 -4.43 -8.83
C ASP A 183 17.65 -3.49 -9.56
N SER A 184 17.22 -2.84 -10.65
CA SER A 184 18.01 -1.91 -11.43
C SER A 184 17.29 -0.59 -11.67
N ILE A 185 18.06 0.44 -12.03
CA ILE A 185 17.56 1.76 -12.39
C ILE A 185 16.85 1.77 -13.76
N ASP A 186 17.10 0.78 -14.60
CA ASP A 186 16.61 0.69 -15.98
C ASP A 186 15.08 0.83 -16.07
N TYR A 187 14.35 0.19 -15.17
CA TYR A 187 12.90 0.35 -15.08
C TYR A 187 12.48 1.83 -15.01
N TYR A 188 13.13 2.59 -14.13
CA TYR A 188 12.79 4.01 -13.95
C TYR A 188 13.19 4.84 -15.16
N HIS A 189 14.36 4.59 -15.78
CA HIS A 189 14.80 5.31 -16.98
C HIS A 189 13.83 5.10 -18.15
N ARG A 190 13.39 3.87 -18.39
CA ARG A 190 12.39 3.57 -19.42
C ARG A 190 11.04 4.19 -19.11
N ALA A 191 10.61 4.15 -17.85
CA ALA A 191 9.37 4.78 -17.41
C ALA A 191 9.44 6.32 -17.57
N PHE A 192 10.57 6.96 -17.24
CA PHE A 192 10.77 8.39 -17.49
C PHE A 192 10.70 8.73 -18.98
N SER A 193 11.27 7.90 -19.86
CA SER A 193 11.17 8.11 -21.31
C SER A 193 9.73 8.07 -21.77
N ILE A 194 8.96 7.04 -21.41
CA ILE A 194 7.55 6.92 -21.77
C ILE A 194 6.74 8.15 -21.32
N ILE A 195 6.96 8.64 -20.11
CA ILE A 195 6.27 9.84 -19.61
C ILE A 195 6.71 11.08 -20.39
N ASN A 196 8.01 11.30 -20.61
CA ASN A 196 8.51 12.46 -21.36
C ASN A 196 7.97 12.51 -22.80
N ASP A 197 7.78 11.34 -23.44
CA ASP A 197 7.26 11.24 -24.80
C ASP A 197 5.75 11.51 -24.89
N THR A 198 5.03 11.44 -23.76
CA THR A 198 3.56 11.43 -23.76
C THR A 198 2.91 12.47 -22.86
N VAL A 199 3.67 13.17 -22.04
CA VAL A 199 3.21 14.22 -21.12
C VAL A 199 3.99 15.50 -21.37
N GLU A 200 3.28 16.59 -21.58
CA GLU A 200 3.91 17.88 -21.83
C GLU A 200 4.51 18.47 -20.54
N ASN A 201 5.81 18.84 -20.58
CA ASN A 201 6.53 19.49 -19.49
C ASN A 201 6.36 18.79 -18.12
N PRO A 202 6.59 17.46 -17.98
CA PRO A 202 6.36 16.75 -16.73
C PRO A 202 7.35 17.21 -15.65
N THR A 203 6.85 17.29 -14.41
CA THR A 203 7.69 17.47 -13.21
C THR A 203 7.60 16.22 -12.36
N PHE A 204 8.71 15.54 -12.14
CA PHE A 204 8.80 14.28 -11.42
C PHE A 204 9.04 14.52 -9.93
N TYR A 205 8.09 14.14 -9.10
CA TYR A 205 8.19 14.17 -7.65
C TYR A 205 8.61 12.79 -7.15
N ILE A 206 9.83 12.72 -6.60
CA ILE A 206 10.47 11.47 -6.20
C ILE A 206 10.18 11.21 -4.72
N PHE A 207 9.48 10.14 -4.43
CA PHE A 207 9.17 9.63 -3.10
C PHE A 207 9.96 8.34 -2.86
N SER A 208 10.74 8.28 -1.79
CA SER A 208 11.58 7.11 -1.54
C SER A 208 11.87 6.91 -0.05
N ASP A 209 11.96 5.65 0.35
CA ASP A 209 12.53 5.23 1.63
C ASP A 209 14.08 5.21 1.63
N ASP A 210 14.70 5.43 0.44
CA ASP A 210 16.14 5.61 0.21
C ASP A 210 16.38 6.81 -0.72
N ILE A 211 16.10 8.00 -0.22
CA ILE A 211 16.16 9.24 -1.02
C ILE A 211 17.59 9.59 -1.46
N GLN A 212 18.59 9.16 -0.69
CA GLN A 212 20.00 9.39 -1.04
C GLN A 212 20.35 8.63 -2.32
N TRP A 213 19.99 7.36 -2.40
CA TRP A 213 20.17 6.56 -3.61
C TRP A 213 19.45 7.19 -4.81
N ALA A 214 18.22 7.66 -4.62
CA ALA A 214 17.48 8.29 -5.70
C ALA A 214 18.19 9.57 -6.23
N ARG A 215 18.75 10.41 -5.34
CA ARG A 215 19.53 11.60 -5.71
C ARG A 215 20.82 11.27 -6.46
N GLU A 216 21.46 10.17 -6.12
CA GLU A 216 22.71 9.71 -6.77
C GLU A 216 22.44 9.18 -8.17
N ASN A 217 21.31 8.52 -8.36
CA ASN A 217 21.03 7.77 -9.59
C ASN A 217 20.11 8.52 -10.57
N PHE A 218 19.21 9.39 -10.11
CA PHE A 218 18.38 10.19 -11.03
C PHE A 218 18.97 11.56 -11.28
N LYS A 219 19.09 11.93 -12.56
CA LYS A 219 19.60 13.22 -12.99
C LYS A 219 18.61 13.92 -13.93
N GLY A 220 18.40 15.22 -13.73
CA GLY A 220 17.49 16.03 -14.53
C GLY A 220 17.13 17.33 -13.85
N LYS A 221 16.64 18.31 -14.61
CA LYS A 221 16.25 19.63 -14.07
C LYS A 221 14.82 19.66 -13.52
N ASN A 222 13.98 18.69 -13.91
CA ASN A 222 12.56 18.61 -13.56
C ASN A 222 12.28 17.56 -12.46
N LEU A 223 13.28 17.25 -11.63
CA LEU A 223 13.17 16.30 -10.52
C LEU A 223 13.05 17.03 -9.18
N VAL A 224 12.05 16.69 -8.39
CA VAL A 224 11.83 17.18 -7.03
C VAL A 224 11.90 16.01 -6.06
N PHE A 225 12.87 16.02 -5.16
CA PHE A 225 13.09 14.93 -4.20
C PHE A 225 12.44 15.25 -2.85
N LEU A 226 11.52 14.43 -2.41
CA LEU A 226 10.78 14.59 -1.16
C LEU A 226 11.25 13.55 -0.12
N SER A 227 11.61 14.02 1.09
CA SER A 227 12.16 13.17 2.17
C SER A 227 11.74 13.59 3.57
N HIS A 228 10.78 14.52 3.68
CA HIS A 228 10.41 15.12 4.97
C HIS A 228 9.33 14.35 5.71
N ASN A 229 8.52 13.55 5.04
CA ASN A 229 7.48 12.72 5.64
C ASN A 229 8.03 11.35 6.01
N GLN A 230 8.51 11.19 7.24
CA GLN A 230 9.09 9.92 7.70
C GLN A 230 8.28 9.29 8.85
N GLY A 231 8.46 7.98 9.02
CA GLY A 231 7.86 7.22 10.12
C GLY A 231 6.35 7.38 10.15
N ALA A 232 5.83 7.84 11.26
CA ALA A 232 4.39 8.00 11.45
C ALA A 232 3.72 9.03 10.51
N ASN A 233 4.48 9.84 9.78
CA ASN A 233 3.96 10.83 8.82
C ASN A 233 4.05 10.35 7.37
N SER A 234 4.52 9.13 7.11
CA SER A 234 4.66 8.58 5.74
C SER A 234 3.35 8.57 4.94
N TYR A 235 2.19 8.50 5.59
CA TYR A 235 0.89 8.60 4.90
C TYR A 235 0.72 9.92 4.13
N LEU A 236 1.43 11.00 4.55
CA LEU A 236 1.42 12.28 3.83
C LEU A 236 2.12 12.19 2.47
N ASP A 237 3.08 11.28 2.32
CA ASP A 237 3.65 11.01 1.00
C ASP A 237 2.62 10.36 0.08
N MET A 238 1.80 9.40 0.58
CA MET A 238 0.70 8.84 -0.20
C MET A 238 -0.32 9.91 -0.58
N TYR A 239 -0.66 10.83 0.33
CA TYR A 239 -1.50 11.98 0.04
C TYR A 239 -0.91 12.85 -1.08
N LEU A 240 0.36 13.26 -0.97
CA LEU A 240 1.01 14.08 -2.00
C LEU A 240 1.10 13.34 -3.34
N MET A 241 1.41 12.05 -3.32
CA MET A 241 1.39 11.23 -4.54
C MET A 241 0.01 11.22 -5.18
N SER A 242 -1.07 11.07 -4.41
CA SER A 242 -2.44 11.02 -4.94
C SER A 242 -2.91 12.33 -5.61
N LEU A 243 -2.22 13.44 -5.35
CA LEU A 243 -2.47 14.73 -6.01
C LEU A 243 -1.76 14.85 -7.37
N CYS A 244 -0.83 13.94 -7.70
CA CYS A 244 -0.14 13.96 -8.98
C CYS A 244 -1.06 13.52 -10.12
N SER A 245 -0.74 14.00 -11.33
CA SER A 245 -1.51 13.67 -12.53
C SER A 245 -1.12 12.34 -13.17
N HIS A 246 0.14 11.89 -12.97
CA HIS A 246 0.69 10.66 -13.55
C HIS A 246 1.58 9.94 -12.55
N PHE A 247 1.90 8.67 -12.81
CA PHE A 247 2.56 7.79 -11.84
C PHE A 247 3.57 6.86 -12.46
N ILE A 248 4.72 6.72 -11.81
CA ILE A 248 5.68 5.64 -12.00
C ILE A 248 5.80 4.96 -10.63
N ILE A 249 5.20 3.77 -10.47
CA ILE A 249 5.11 3.11 -9.17
C ILE A 249 6.09 1.95 -9.04
N ALA A 250 6.52 1.68 -7.81
CA ALA A 250 7.20 0.43 -7.46
C ALA A 250 6.17 -0.69 -7.22
N ASN A 251 6.64 -1.94 -7.06
CA ASN A 251 5.81 -3.07 -6.60
C ASN A 251 5.43 -2.92 -5.12
N SER A 252 4.60 -1.93 -4.85
CA SER A 252 4.19 -1.51 -3.52
C SER A 252 2.71 -1.12 -3.47
N SER A 253 1.95 -1.76 -2.60
CA SER A 253 0.55 -1.41 -2.34
C SER A 253 0.37 0.06 -1.93
N PHE A 254 1.40 0.69 -1.37
CA PHE A 254 1.39 2.10 -1.00
C PHE A 254 1.23 3.02 -2.21
N SER A 255 2.07 2.87 -3.22
CA SER A 255 2.00 3.68 -4.45
C SER A 255 0.87 3.23 -5.38
N TRP A 256 0.46 1.96 -5.32
CA TRP A 256 -0.71 1.47 -6.02
C TRP A 256 -1.97 2.25 -5.58
N TRP A 257 -2.19 2.36 -4.26
CA TRP A 257 -3.32 3.12 -3.73
C TRP A 257 -3.25 4.61 -4.02
N ALA A 258 -2.06 5.22 -3.96
CA ALA A 258 -1.90 6.62 -4.33
C ALA A 258 -2.34 6.87 -5.77
N ALA A 259 -1.92 6.01 -6.72
CA ALA A 259 -2.31 6.10 -8.12
C ALA A 259 -3.82 5.81 -8.33
N TRP A 260 -4.37 4.83 -7.59
CA TRP A 260 -5.78 4.50 -7.72
C TRP A 260 -6.70 5.61 -7.18
N LEU A 261 -6.33 6.24 -6.05
CA LEU A 261 -7.09 7.33 -5.44
C LEU A 261 -7.00 8.66 -6.19
N ALA A 262 -6.00 8.84 -7.07
CA ALA A 262 -5.89 10.07 -7.85
C ALA A 262 -7.12 10.29 -8.73
N ASP A 263 -7.68 11.50 -8.62
CA ASP A 263 -8.87 11.92 -9.35
C ASP A 263 -8.48 12.55 -10.70
N ASN A 264 -8.05 11.70 -11.64
CA ASN A 264 -7.70 12.10 -13.00
C ASN A 264 -7.90 10.91 -13.95
N ASP A 265 -8.91 10.97 -14.79
CA ASP A 265 -9.22 9.92 -15.77
C ASP A 265 -8.15 9.79 -16.86
N ALA A 266 -7.45 10.88 -17.17
CA ALA A 266 -6.36 10.89 -18.16
C ALA A 266 -4.99 10.48 -17.58
N LYS A 267 -4.94 10.01 -16.33
CA LYS A 267 -3.70 9.62 -15.69
C LYS A 267 -3.00 8.47 -16.41
N LYS A 268 -1.70 8.60 -16.56
CA LYS A 268 -0.83 7.51 -17.00
C LYS A 268 -0.20 6.88 -15.76
N VAL A 269 -0.36 5.57 -15.61
CA VAL A 269 0.24 4.83 -14.50
C VAL A 269 1.15 3.76 -15.10
N ILE A 270 2.44 3.82 -14.79
CA ILE A 270 3.42 2.81 -15.16
C ILE A 270 3.76 2.01 -13.91
N MET A 271 3.60 0.70 -13.99
CA MET A 271 3.86 -0.23 -12.90
C MET A 271 4.75 -1.40 -13.37
N PRO A 272 5.53 -2.01 -12.47
CA PRO A 272 6.45 -3.08 -12.86
C PRO A 272 5.71 -4.38 -13.18
N SER A 273 6.23 -5.13 -14.15
CA SER A 273 5.83 -6.49 -14.49
C SER A 273 7.08 -7.38 -14.55
N PRO A 274 7.10 -8.52 -13.81
CA PRO A 274 6.07 -9.01 -12.89
C PRO A 274 5.90 -8.11 -11.66
N TRP A 275 4.77 -8.25 -10.94
CA TRP A 275 4.57 -7.53 -9.66
C TRP A 275 5.40 -8.12 -8.53
N ILE A 276 5.54 -9.45 -8.49
CA ILE A 276 6.38 -10.19 -7.54
C ILE A 276 7.25 -11.17 -8.34
N LYS A 277 8.53 -11.26 -7.99
CA LYS A 277 9.48 -12.18 -8.64
C LYS A 277 9.02 -13.63 -8.47
N ASN A 278 8.98 -14.40 -9.56
CA ASN A 278 8.60 -15.82 -9.58
C ASN A 278 7.18 -16.13 -9.06
N MET A 279 6.27 -15.17 -9.16
CA MET A 279 4.86 -15.36 -8.79
C MET A 279 3.96 -14.80 -9.88
N GLU A 280 2.93 -15.55 -10.24
CA GLU A 280 1.88 -15.07 -11.11
C GLU A 280 0.98 -14.11 -10.31
N CYS A 281 0.82 -12.88 -10.82
CA CYS A 281 0.06 -11.81 -10.18
C CYS A 281 -0.89 -11.22 -11.23
N THR A 282 -2.02 -11.86 -11.48
CA THR A 282 -2.91 -11.50 -12.60
C THR A 282 -3.81 -10.31 -12.30
N ASP A 283 -4.26 -10.17 -11.05
CA ASP A 283 -5.37 -9.28 -10.70
C ASP A 283 -4.94 -8.01 -9.96
N ILE A 284 -3.63 -7.77 -9.87
CA ILE A 284 -3.06 -6.53 -9.29
C ILE A 284 -3.00 -5.39 -10.31
N TYR A 285 -3.15 -5.68 -11.61
CA TYR A 285 -3.03 -4.73 -12.71
C TYR A 285 -4.41 -4.18 -13.08
N PRO A 286 -4.76 -2.93 -12.69
CA PRO A 286 -5.99 -2.31 -13.15
C PRO A 286 -5.98 -2.08 -14.66
N GLU A 287 -7.15 -2.14 -15.28
CA GLU A 287 -7.31 -1.80 -16.69
C GLU A 287 -6.83 -0.37 -16.96
N GLY A 288 -6.18 -0.16 -18.09
CA GLY A 288 -5.62 1.13 -18.48
C GLY A 288 -4.25 1.49 -17.85
N TRP A 289 -3.75 0.69 -16.91
CA TRP A 289 -2.39 0.88 -16.40
C TRP A 289 -1.35 0.16 -17.26
N THR A 290 -0.18 0.77 -17.44
CA THR A 290 0.90 0.20 -18.25
C THR A 290 1.79 -0.71 -17.41
N ALA A 291 1.74 -2.01 -17.67
CA ALA A 291 2.67 -2.97 -17.09
C ALA A 291 3.99 -2.91 -17.87
N LEU A 292 5.04 -2.36 -17.25
CA LEU A 292 6.37 -2.23 -17.85
C LEU A 292 7.26 -3.38 -17.35
N GLU A 293 7.74 -4.19 -18.28
CA GLU A 293 8.59 -5.34 -17.96
C GLU A 293 9.87 -4.89 -17.24
N VAL A 294 10.24 -5.58 -16.17
CA VAL A 294 11.49 -5.36 -15.44
C VAL A 294 12.52 -6.40 -15.87
N HIS A 295 13.62 -5.94 -16.47
CA HIS A 295 14.74 -6.80 -16.83
C HIS A 295 15.64 -6.99 -15.61
N SER A 296 15.96 -8.25 -15.28
CA SER A 296 16.89 -8.55 -14.19
C SER A 296 18.31 -8.10 -14.58
N SER A 297 19.06 -7.58 -13.62
CA SER A 297 20.46 -7.18 -13.82
C SER A 297 21.36 -8.35 -14.26
N GLU A 298 20.95 -9.61 -13.99
CA GLU A 298 21.65 -10.81 -14.47
C GLU A 298 21.56 -11.02 -15.99
N ALA A 299 20.49 -10.52 -16.64
CA ALA A 299 20.31 -10.64 -18.09
C ALA A 299 21.16 -9.62 -18.90
N GLN A 300 21.77 -8.63 -18.26
CA GLN A 300 22.63 -7.63 -18.91
C GLN A 300 24.12 -8.02 -18.91
N MET A 301 24.50 -9.11 -18.23
CA MET A 301 25.87 -9.63 -18.17
C MET A 301 26.10 -10.87 -19.06
N ALA A 302 25.10 -11.32 -19.81
CA ALA A 302 25.19 -12.39 -20.79
C ALA A 302 25.17 -11.83 -22.22
#